data_931e35517127ab6bf0d6fd228cf64001
#
_entry.id   931e35517127ab6bf0d6fd228cf64001
#
_cell.length_a   1.000
_cell.length_b   1.000
_cell.length_c   1.000
_cell.angle_alpha   90.00
_cell.angle_beta   90.00
_cell.angle_gamma   90.00
#
_symmetry.space_group_name_H-M   'P 1'
#
loop_
_entity.id
_entity.type
_entity.pdbx_description
1 polymer ?
#
loop_
_entity_poly.entity_id
_entity_poly.type
_entity_poly.pdbx_seq_one_letter_code
_entity_poly.pdbx_strand_id
1 'polypeptide(L)'
;MSRIKRFIEYHEKYYETALTEIKKHLVISNWMNYIFPQIRGLSIIEVNEEYLIKDIEEAKEYLENDTLRNHMIEIAQALLDLGKSNLSEIKIDEVRLNSCMTLFKKVEEIYEIDCGNIFQKALNKLYLKEKRIIKLFSFWKSKN
;
A
#
# COMPACT_ATOMS: atom_id res chain seq x y z
N MET A 1 17.36 8.37 -13.52
CA MET A 1 15.97 8.77 -13.30
C MET A 1 15.22 7.69 -12.53
N SER A 2 14.57 8.08 -11.45
CA SER A 2 13.91 7.11 -10.57
C SER A 2 12.61 6.58 -11.19
N ARG A 3 12.42 5.27 -11.09
CA ARG A 3 11.18 4.61 -11.52
C ARG A 3 9.99 5.04 -10.66
N ILE A 4 10.25 5.52 -9.45
CA ILE A 4 9.18 5.88 -8.50
C ILE A 4 8.66 7.31 -8.72
N LYS A 5 9.21 8.06 -9.66
CA LYS A 5 8.77 9.43 -9.94
C LYS A 5 7.26 9.51 -10.18
N ARG A 6 6.71 8.54 -10.92
CA ARG A 6 5.27 8.52 -11.21
C ARG A 6 4.43 8.42 -9.94
N PHE A 7 4.90 7.64 -8.96
CA PHE A 7 4.20 7.51 -7.68
C PHE A 7 4.23 8.81 -6.88
N ILE A 8 5.36 9.52 -6.94
CA ILE A 8 5.47 10.83 -6.28
C ILE A 8 4.45 11.80 -6.90
N GLU A 9 4.32 11.80 -8.22
CA GLU A 9 3.36 12.62 -8.93
C GLU A 9 1.92 12.24 -8.58
N TYR A 10 1.62 10.94 -8.45
CA TYR A 10 0.29 10.49 -8.01
C TYR A 10 -0.03 10.97 -6.60
N HIS A 11 0.95 10.94 -5.69
CA HIS A 11 0.75 11.44 -4.34
C HIS A 11 0.53 12.96 -4.31
N GLU A 12 1.27 13.69 -5.12
CA GLU A 12 1.06 15.14 -5.22
C GLU A 12 -0.37 15.47 -5.64
N LYS A 13 -0.93 14.66 -6.50
CA LYS A 13 -2.25 14.90 -7.08
C LYS A 13 -3.40 14.36 -6.22
N TYR A 14 -3.24 13.20 -5.59
CA TYR A 14 -4.35 12.46 -4.98
C TYR A 14 -4.23 12.23 -3.48
N TYR A 15 -3.06 12.38 -2.89
CA TYR A 15 -2.85 11.98 -1.49
C TYR A 15 -3.73 12.74 -0.50
N GLU A 16 -3.78 14.07 -0.61
CA GLU A 16 -4.56 14.89 0.31
C GLU A 16 -6.05 14.55 0.24
N THR A 17 -6.56 14.28 -0.96
CA THR A 17 -7.95 13.87 -1.14
C THR A 17 -8.20 12.53 -0.47
N ALA A 18 -7.32 11.56 -0.69
CA ALA A 18 -7.46 10.23 -0.10
C ALA A 18 -7.45 10.30 1.44
N LEU A 19 -6.48 10.99 2.00
CA LEU A 19 -6.34 11.14 3.45
C LEU A 19 -7.57 11.83 4.05
N THR A 20 -8.01 12.90 3.42
CA THR A 20 -9.18 13.66 3.87
C THR A 20 -10.45 12.80 3.86
N GLU A 21 -10.66 12.04 2.78
CA GLU A 21 -11.85 11.18 2.67
C GLU A 21 -11.83 10.09 3.72
N ILE A 22 -10.68 9.46 3.95
CA ILE A 22 -10.56 8.45 4.99
C ILE A 22 -10.87 9.04 6.36
N LYS A 23 -10.31 10.20 6.69
CA LYS A 23 -10.54 10.86 7.98
C LYS A 23 -11.99 11.27 8.17
N LYS A 24 -12.69 11.59 7.09
CA LYS A 24 -14.11 11.95 7.12
C LYS A 24 -15.06 10.75 7.02
N HIS A 25 -14.52 9.55 7.03
CA HIS A 25 -15.30 8.31 6.89
C HIS A 25 -16.12 8.26 5.61
N LEU A 26 -15.52 8.72 4.49
CA LEU A 26 -16.24 8.84 3.24
C LEU A 26 -15.29 8.62 2.06
N VAL A 27 -15.56 7.61 1.24
CA VAL A 27 -14.77 7.35 0.03
C VAL A 27 -15.65 7.60 -1.18
N ILE A 28 -15.42 8.71 -1.86
CA ILE A 28 -16.18 9.12 -3.03
C ILE A 28 -15.33 9.33 -4.28
N SER A 29 -14.02 9.54 -4.11
CA SER A 29 -13.11 9.81 -5.23
C SER A 29 -12.32 8.56 -5.59
N ASN A 30 -11.82 8.51 -6.80
CA ASN A 30 -11.14 7.33 -7.34
C ASN A 30 -9.62 7.48 -7.22
N TRP A 31 -9.10 7.31 -6.02
CA TRP A 31 -7.66 7.44 -5.74
C TRP A 31 -6.98 6.11 -5.38
N MET A 32 -7.74 5.04 -5.30
CA MET A 32 -7.21 3.76 -4.78
C MET A 32 -5.97 3.25 -5.49
N ASN A 33 -5.97 3.22 -6.82
CA ASN A 33 -4.82 2.74 -7.60
C ASN A 33 -3.59 3.64 -7.47
N TYR A 34 -3.80 4.92 -7.21
CA TYR A 34 -2.71 5.90 -7.12
C TYR A 34 -2.04 5.90 -5.76
N ILE A 35 -2.78 5.57 -4.71
CA ILE A 35 -2.30 5.71 -3.32
C ILE A 35 -1.97 4.36 -2.69
N PHE A 36 -2.70 3.29 -3.06
CA PHE A 36 -2.46 1.94 -2.56
C PHE A 36 -2.06 1.01 -3.69
N PRO A 37 -0.82 1.14 -4.20
CA PRO A 37 -0.40 0.36 -5.36
C PRO A 37 -0.25 -1.12 -5.04
N GLN A 38 -0.47 -1.94 -6.06
CA GLN A 38 -0.24 -3.38 -6.00
C GLN A 38 1.01 -3.73 -6.79
N ILE A 39 1.59 -4.88 -6.50
CA ILE A 39 2.74 -5.35 -7.26
C ILE A 39 2.28 -6.15 -8.48
N ARG A 40 3.00 -5.98 -9.59
CA ARG A 40 2.72 -6.70 -10.84
C ARG A 40 2.79 -8.22 -10.61
N GLY A 41 1.86 -8.93 -11.23
CA GLY A 41 1.80 -10.39 -11.13
C GLY A 41 0.91 -10.92 -10.03
N LEU A 42 0.53 -10.05 -9.07
CA LEU A 42 -0.36 -10.44 -7.97
C LEU A 42 -1.69 -9.69 -7.99
N SER A 43 -1.84 -8.76 -8.92
CA SER A 43 -3.11 -8.06 -9.08
C SER A 43 -4.15 -9.02 -9.62
N ILE A 44 -5.25 -9.18 -8.88
CA ILE A 44 -6.37 -10.01 -9.32
C ILE A 44 -7.37 -9.21 -10.15
N ILE A 45 -7.17 -7.89 -10.22
CA ILE A 45 -7.99 -6.99 -11.02
C ILE A 45 -7.06 -6.37 -12.05
N GLU A 46 -7.50 -6.39 -13.30
CA GLU A 46 -6.73 -5.80 -14.38
C GLU A 46 -6.63 -4.29 -14.20
N VAL A 47 -5.39 -3.77 -14.12
CA VAL A 47 -5.12 -2.35 -14.03
C VAL A 47 -3.97 -2.00 -14.97
N ASN A 48 -3.87 -0.73 -15.32
CA ASN A 48 -2.77 -0.26 -16.16
C ASN A 48 -1.41 -0.49 -15.48
N GLU A 49 -0.45 -0.93 -16.25
CA GLU A 49 0.91 -1.21 -15.77
C GLU A 49 1.54 -0.02 -15.03
N GLU A 50 1.21 1.19 -15.43
CA GLU A 50 1.78 2.40 -14.81
C GLU A 50 1.40 2.55 -13.33
N TYR A 51 0.30 1.94 -12.90
CA TYR A 51 -0.14 2.00 -11.50
C TYR A 51 0.48 0.89 -10.65
N LEU A 52 1.08 -0.11 -11.28
CA LEU A 52 1.63 -1.25 -10.58
C LEU A 52 3.10 -1.03 -10.22
N ILE A 53 3.46 -1.53 -9.04
CA ILE A 53 4.86 -1.68 -8.67
C ILE A 53 5.40 -2.85 -9.48
N LYS A 54 6.49 -2.64 -10.20
CA LYS A 54 6.98 -3.62 -11.17
C LYS A 54 7.63 -4.85 -10.53
N ASP A 55 8.35 -4.63 -9.45
CA ASP A 55 9.12 -5.69 -8.78
C ASP A 55 9.44 -5.29 -7.35
N ILE A 56 10.07 -6.19 -6.63
CA ILE A 56 10.44 -5.98 -5.22
C ILE A 56 11.43 -4.80 -5.07
N GLU A 57 12.32 -4.65 -6.03
CA GLU A 57 13.29 -3.54 -6.00
C GLU A 57 12.58 -2.18 -6.09
N GLU A 58 11.56 -2.08 -6.92
CA GLU A 58 10.79 -0.84 -7.01
C GLU A 58 9.99 -0.60 -5.72
N ALA A 59 9.47 -1.65 -5.11
CA ALA A 59 8.78 -1.53 -3.82
C ALA A 59 9.74 -1.03 -2.73
N LYS A 60 10.99 -1.50 -2.76
CA LYS A 60 12.04 -1.01 -1.86
C LYS A 60 12.30 0.48 -2.09
N GLU A 61 12.51 0.86 -3.36
CA GLU A 61 12.73 2.28 -3.72
C GLU A 61 11.57 3.17 -3.25
N TYR A 62 10.35 2.66 -3.36
CA TYR A 62 9.15 3.36 -2.92
C TYR A 62 9.25 3.71 -1.42
N LEU A 63 9.54 2.72 -0.58
CA LEU A 63 9.62 2.95 0.86
C LEU A 63 10.92 3.65 1.29
N GLU A 64 11.95 3.66 0.47
CA GLU A 64 13.15 4.44 0.75
C GLU A 64 12.95 5.94 0.48
N ASN A 65 11.95 6.28 -0.31
CA ASN A 65 11.64 7.68 -0.59
C ASN A 65 10.92 8.29 0.62
N ASP A 66 11.44 9.38 1.14
CA ASP A 66 10.92 10.01 2.35
C ASP A 66 9.44 10.41 2.24
N THR A 67 9.06 11.01 1.13
CA THR A 67 7.68 11.47 0.92
C THR A 67 6.72 10.30 0.85
N LEU A 68 7.03 9.31 0.03
CA LEU A 68 6.16 8.13 -0.15
C LEU A 68 6.05 7.33 1.15
N ARG A 69 7.18 7.10 1.81
CA ARG A 69 7.18 6.37 3.08
C ARG A 69 6.34 7.08 4.14
N ASN A 70 6.57 8.37 4.32
CA ASN A 70 5.85 9.13 5.34
C ASN A 70 4.35 9.20 5.04
N HIS A 71 3.96 9.35 3.77
CA HIS A 71 2.56 9.31 3.36
C HIS A 71 1.93 7.95 3.66
N MET A 72 2.62 6.87 3.35
CA MET A 72 2.07 5.53 3.60
C MET A 72 1.92 5.25 5.10
N ILE A 73 2.87 5.69 5.91
CA ILE A 73 2.77 5.57 7.37
C ILE A 73 1.56 6.37 7.88
N GLU A 74 1.43 7.60 7.43
CA GLU A 74 0.33 8.48 7.86
C GLU A 74 -1.03 7.93 7.46
N ILE A 75 -1.17 7.50 6.22
CA ILE A 75 -2.49 7.02 5.75
C ILE A 75 -2.83 5.65 6.35
N ALA A 76 -1.83 4.80 6.60
CA ALA A 76 -2.05 3.55 7.32
C ALA A 76 -2.53 3.82 8.76
N GLN A 77 -1.97 4.82 9.42
CA GLN A 77 -2.42 5.22 10.74
C GLN A 77 -3.86 5.75 10.69
N ALA A 78 -4.20 6.51 9.67
CA ALA A 78 -5.58 7.00 9.49
C ALA A 78 -6.57 5.84 9.35
N LEU A 79 -6.18 4.79 8.63
CA LEU A 79 -7.01 3.59 8.50
C LEU A 79 -7.16 2.86 9.84
N LEU A 80 -6.08 2.79 10.63
CA LEU A 80 -6.14 2.21 11.96
C LEU A 80 -7.08 2.99 12.87
N ASP A 81 -7.00 4.31 12.83
CA ASP A 81 -7.86 5.19 13.62
C ASP A 81 -9.33 5.04 13.23
N LEU A 82 -9.57 4.80 11.95
CA LEU A 82 -10.91 4.56 11.42
C LEU A 82 -11.52 3.28 12.01
N GLY A 83 -10.74 2.21 12.07
CA GLY A 83 -11.16 0.92 12.60
C GLY A 83 -11.92 0.06 11.61
N LYS A 84 -12.04 -1.24 11.93
CA LYS A 84 -12.61 -2.25 11.02
C LYS A 84 -14.07 -1.98 10.66
N SER A 85 -14.91 -1.64 11.62
CA SER A 85 -16.33 -1.44 11.33
C SER A 85 -16.56 -0.24 10.39
N ASN A 86 -15.86 0.86 10.62
CA ASN A 86 -15.96 2.02 9.73
C ASN A 86 -15.35 1.75 8.37
N LEU A 87 -14.25 0.97 8.33
CA LEU A 87 -13.62 0.57 7.08
C LEU A 87 -14.61 -0.15 6.16
N SER A 88 -15.39 -1.05 6.73
CA SER A 88 -16.41 -1.79 5.97
C SER A 88 -17.52 -0.87 5.45
N GLU A 89 -17.88 0.14 6.23
CA GLU A 89 -18.94 1.10 5.88
C GLU A 89 -18.54 2.06 4.76
N ILE A 90 -17.29 2.47 4.70
CA ILE A 90 -16.85 3.42 3.67
C ILE A 90 -16.61 2.80 2.31
N LYS A 91 -16.79 1.49 2.21
CA LYS A 91 -16.68 0.76 0.94
C LYS A 91 -15.31 0.87 0.26
N ILE A 92 -14.25 0.94 1.05
CA ILE A 92 -12.90 0.89 0.49
C ILE A 92 -12.63 -0.51 -0.05
N ASP A 93 -11.82 -0.59 -1.11
CA ASP A 93 -11.45 -1.89 -1.69
C ASP A 93 -10.49 -2.62 -0.76
N GLU A 94 -11.02 -3.50 0.09
CA GLU A 94 -10.24 -4.20 1.10
C GLU A 94 -9.26 -5.20 0.49
N VAL A 95 -9.58 -5.74 -0.70
CA VAL A 95 -8.67 -6.67 -1.39
C VAL A 95 -7.39 -5.95 -1.81
N ARG A 96 -7.53 -4.78 -2.41
CA ARG A 96 -6.37 -3.97 -2.80
C ARG A 96 -5.61 -3.46 -1.60
N LEU A 97 -6.33 -3.04 -0.57
CA LEU A 97 -5.71 -2.57 0.67
C LEU A 97 -4.88 -3.69 1.30
N ASN A 98 -5.44 -4.89 1.38
CA ASN A 98 -4.74 -6.06 1.88
C ASN A 98 -3.44 -6.32 1.11
N SER A 99 -3.53 -6.34 -0.23
CA SER A 99 -2.35 -6.57 -1.08
C SER A 99 -1.27 -5.53 -0.86
N CYS A 100 -1.67 -4.27 -0.77
CA CYS A 100 -0.74 -3.16 -0.56
C CYS A 100 -0.06 -3.24 0.83
N MET A 101 -0.84 -3.47 1.87
CA MET A 101 -0.31 -3.57 3.24
C MET A 101 0.63 -4.77 3.39
N THR A 102 0.27 -5.90 2.78
CA THR A 102 1.11 -7.09 2.82
C THR A 102 2.44 -6.86 2.10
N LEU A 103 2.38 -6.22 0.93
CA LEU A 103 3.59 -5.88 0.18
C LEU A 103 4.55 -5.04 1.02
N PHE A 104 4.07 -3.93 1.55
CA PHE A 104 4.94 -3.01 2.29
C PHE A 104 5.39 -3.58 3.63
N LYS A 105 4.57 -4.39 4.29
CA LYS A 105 5.01 -5.12 5.48
C LYS A 105 6.22 -5.98 5.16
N LYS A 106 6.17 -6.73 4.06
CA LYS A 106 7.28 -7.60 3.64
C LYS A 106 8.51 -6.80 3.25
N VAL A 107 8.34 -5.69 2.56
CA VAL A 107 9.46 -4.81 2.19
C VAL A 107 10.13 -4.26 3.45
N GLU A 108 9.34 -3.82 4.41
CA GLU A 108 9.85 -3.32 5.69
C GLU A 108 10.71 -4.38 6.38
N GLU A 109 10.24 -5.62 6.44
CA GLU A 109 10.96 -6.73 7.05
C GLU A 109 12.26 -7.08 6.31
N ILE A 110 12.15 -7.29 5.00
CA ILE A 110 13.27 -7.79 4.19
C ILE A 110 14.42 -6.79 4.11
N TYR A 111 14.10 -5.51 3.94
CA TYR A 111 15.10 -4.48 3.73
C TYR A 111 15.36 -3.64 4.97
N GLU A 112 14.73 -3.98 6.09
CA GLU A 112 14.93 -3.29 7.38
C GLU A 112 14.66 -1.79 7.28
N ILE A 113 13.58 -1.42 6.57
CA ILE A 113 13.15 -0.03 6.47
C ILE A 113 12.14 0.22 7.59
N ASP A 114 12.47 1.12 8.51
CA ASP A 114 11.62 1.37 9.68
C ASP A 114 10.38 2.18 9.33
N CYS A 115 9.24 1.51 9.36
CA CYS A 115 7.93 2.14 9.24
C CYS A 115 7.09 1.93 10.50
N GLY A 116 7.73 1.58 11.61
CA GLY A 116 7.09 1.37 12.89
C GLY A 116 6.13 0.18 12.92
N ASN A 117 6.31 -0.78 12.02
CA ASN A 117 5.43 -1.93 11.85
C ASN A 117 3.98 -1.55 11.57
N ILE A 118 3.77 -0.36 11.00
CA ILE A 118 2.41 0.15 10.79
C ILE A 118 1.59 -0.74 9.85
N PHE A 119 2.25 -1.36 8.86
CA PHE A 119 1.55 -2.22 7.89
C PHE A 119 1.08 -3.51 8.55
N GLN A 120 1.89 -4.10 9.43
CA GLN A 120 1.49 -5.28 10.20
C GLN A 120 0.35 -4.93 11.15
N LYS A 121 0.41 -3.78 11.79
CA LYS A 121 -0.65 -3.32 12.68
C LYS A 121 -1.97 -3.17 11.92
N ALA A 122 -1.90 -2.61 10.71
CA ALA A 122 -3.08 -2.46 9.86
C ALA A 122 -3.67 -3.82 9.48
N LEU A 123 -2.81 -4.77 9.06
CA LEU A 123 -3.26 -6.11 8.72
C LEU A 123 -3.97 -6.78 9.90
N ASN A 124 -3.41 -6.68 11.10
CA ASN A 124 -3.96 -7.30 12.30
C ASN A 124 -5.27 -6.64 12.73
N LYS A 125 -5.26 -5.32 12.90
CA LYS A 125 -6.40 -4.59 13.46
C LYS A 125 -7.58 -4.50 12.50
N LEU A 126 -7.31 -4.45 11.21
CA LEU A 126 -8.36 -4.37 10.21
C LEU A 126 -8.76 -5.76 9.68
N TYR A 127 -8.18 -6.81 10.25
CA TYR A 127 -8.44 -8.22 9.88
C TYR A 127 -8.21 -8.49 8.40
N LEU A 128 -7.19 -7.84 7.82
CA LEU A 128 -6.82 -8.03 6.43
C LEU A 128 -6.02 -9.33 6.29
N LYS A 129 -6.23 -10.05 5.21
CA LYS A 129 -5.62 -11.38 5.03
C LYS A 129 -4.36 -11.32 4.19
N GLU A 130 -3.25 -11.80 4.76
CA GLU A 130 -2.02 -12.00 4.02
C GLU A 130 -2.14 -13.30 3.25
N LYS A 131 -2.11 -13.29 1.93
CA LYS A 131 -2.23 -14.54 1.19
C LYS A 131 -1.14 -14.72 0.13
N ARG A 132 -1.36 -14.24 -1.06
CA ARG A 132 -0.56 -14.61 -2.23
C ARG A 132 0.83 -14.00 -2.30
N ILE A 133 0.99 -12.82 -1.74
CA ILE A 133 2.24 -12.09 -1.75
C ILE A 133 3.37 -12.87 -1.06
N ILE A 134 3.03 -13.67 -0.04
CA ILE A 134 4.01 -14.48 0.67
C ILE A 134 4.73 -15.43 -0.30
N LYS A 135 4.01 -16.05 -1.22
CA LYS A 135 4.60 -16.94 -2.23
C LYS A 135 5.56 -16.22 -3.14
N LEU A 136 5.21 -15.01 -3.58
CA LEU A 136 6.08 -14.23 -4.45
C LEU A 136 7.38 -13.88 -3.73
N PHE A 137 7.31 -13.47 -2.48
CA PHE A 137 8.49 -13.15 -1.69
C PHE A 137 9.36 -14.37 -1.44
N SER A 138 8.78 -15.51 -1.15
CA SER A 138 9.51 -16.77 -0.96
C SER A 138 10.25 -17.16 -2.24
N PHE A 139 9.59 -17.05 -3.39
CA PHE A 139 10.19 -17.31 -4.68
C PHE A 139 11.34 -16.36 -4.98
N TRP A 140 11.13 -15.07 -4.77
CA TRP A 140 12.16 -14.05 -4.96
C TRP A 140 13.38 -14.32 -4.07
N LYS A 141 13.14 -14.60 -2.79
CA LYS A 141 14.21 -14.90 -1.84
C LYS A 141 15.06 -16.08 -2.26
N SER A 142 14.44 -17.13 -2.76
CA SER A 142 15.18 -18.33 -3.17
C SER A 142 16.06 -18.08 -4.40
N LYS A 143 15.74 -17.06 -5.21
CA LYS A 143 16.54 -16.71 -6.39
C LYS A 143 17.65 -15.70 -6.08
N ASN A 144 17.59 -15.06 -4.98
CA ASN A 144 18.56 -14.07 -4.56
C ASN A 144 19.22 -14.46 -3.25
#